data_a943d72dcb2e8a45ba467f32356067ec
#
_entry.id   a943d72dcb2e8a45ba467f32356067ec
#
_cell.length_a   1.000
_cell.length_b   1.000
_cell.length_c   1.000
_cell.angle_alpha   90.00
_cell.angle_beta   90.00
_cell.angle_gamma   90.00
#
_symmetry.space_group_name_H-M   'P 1'
#
loop_
_entity.id
_entity.type
_entity.pdbx_description
1 polymer ?
#
loop_
_entity_poly.entity_id
_entity_poly.type
_entity_poly.pdbx_seq_one_letter_code
_entity_poly.pdbx_strand_id
1 'polypeptide(L)'
;MKIALFSPLNPIKTGISDYNEEMLFELRKHLDIDLFIQRGYEPVNEAVRAEFKIHPYVPETFDPSGYDELLYHMGNNYEAHGYIYEALKEHPGVVVLHDYVLQGFYAERYDANGDFEMYCRLQKKYYGERGESIANNIARPETLPIWESAAAVDYPLNEDVLESAKAVIVHSNFIKEKIQDGFHRPIVKINSHAYALKTFDRNRVRDQMGINKDSLLISSIGYINKNKRFDVILSALDELNNPAITYVIAGKDRGNLLKNYFGKKNLNIIVKGHLDLGDLEALVAASDICINLRYPTMGESSGALLRMMGYGKPVLVTNYGSYADFPDYSVLKIDPDIDEKEYIKRFVTTLIQEEDFCRSVGEEAARFVREECSIEKCALEYASFLKNQANQPPLEISQEAIENDKSR
;
A
#
# COMPACT_ATOMS: atom_id res chain seq x y z
N MET A 1 -4.76 -16.67 22.90
CA MET A 1 -3.44 -16.21 22.47
C MET A 1 -3.41 -14.70 22.58
N LYS A 2 -2.41 -14.17 23.28
CA LYS A 2 -2.22 -12.74 23.48
C LYS A 2 -1.07 -12.22 22.62
N ILE A 3 -1.28 -11.14 21.88
CA ILE A 3 -0.25 -10.55 21.00
C ILE A 3 0.02 -9.09 21.35
N ALA A 4 1.27 -8.66 21.15
CA ALA A 4 1.62 -7.24 21.06
C ALA A 4 1.63 -6.83 19.58
N LEU A 5 0.77 -5.90 19.17
CA LEU A 5 0.66 -5.42 17.80
C LEU A 5 1.25 -4.03 17.71
N PHE A 6 2.26 -3.87 16.87
CA PHE A 6 2.95 -2.60 16.58
C PHE A 6 2.49 -2.05 15.25
N SER A 7 1.83 -0.90 15.27
CA SER A 7 1.32 -0.25 14.05
C SER A 7 1.13 1.25 14.25
N PRO A 8 1.36 2.07 13.23
CA PRO A 8 0.82 3.43 13.24
C PRO A 8 -0.71 3.36 13.25
N LEU A 9 -1.33 4.29 13.98
CA LEU A 9 -2.78 4.51 14.02
C LEU A 9 -3.06 5.99 13.72
N ASN A 10 -4.29 6.33 13.29
CA ASN A 10 -4.65 7.72 13.10
C ASN A 10 -4.50 8.52 14.41
N PRO A 11 -3.92 9.74 14.38
CA PRO A 11 -3.83 10.68 13.25
C PRO A 11 -2.58 10.52 12.36
N ILE A 12 -1.74 9.49 12.54
CA ILE A 12 -0.61 9.25 11.65
C ILE A 12 -1.16 8.82 10.29
N LYS A 13 -1.04 9.71 9.30
CA LYS A 13 -1.68 9.54 7.98
C LYS A 13 -0.89 8.61 7.07
N THR A 14 -1.11 7.33 7.23
CA THR A 14 -0.63 6.28 6.31
C THR A 14 -1.79 5.37 5.91
N GLY A 15 -1.69 4.70 4.76
CA GLY A 15 -2.67 3.66 4.39
C GLY A 15 -2.67 2.48 5.37
N ILE A 16 -1.55 2.28 6.09
CA ILE A 16 -1.40 1.22 7.09
C ILE A 16 -2.19 1.55 8.37
N SER A 17 -2.29 2.84 8.75
CA SER A 17 -3.12 3.26 9.89
C SER A 17 -4.59 2.92 9.66
N ASP A 18 -5.14 3.27 8.49
CA ASP A 18 -6.52 2.95 8.13
C ASP A 18 -6.72 1.44 8.05
N TYR A 19 -5.78 0.74 7.39
CA TYR A 19 -5.80 -0.72 7.27
C TYR A 19 -5.90 -1.41 8.64
N ASN A 20 -5.06 -1.00 9.59
CA ASN A 20 -5.04 -1.66 10.89
C ASN A 20 -6.26 -1.30 11.74
N GLU A 21 -6.68 -0.02 11.78
CA GLU A 21 -7.86 0.36 12.56
C GLU A 21 -9.12 -0.40 12.14
N GLU A 22 -9.25 -0.77 10.87
CA GLU A 22 -10.36 -1.62 10.40
C GLU A 22 -10.15 -3.08 10.77
N MET A 23 -8.96 -3.63 10.54
CA MET A 23 -8.63 -5.04 10.81
C MET A 23 -8.75 -5.40 12.30
N LEU A 24 -8.41 -4.47 13.19
CA LEU A 24 -8.38 -4.70 14.63
C LEU A 24 -9.70 -5.25 15.19
N PHE A 25 -10.84 -4.70 14.75
CA PHE A 25 -12.15 -5.12 15.25
C PHE A 25 -12.54 -6.55 14.86
N GLU A 26 -12.04 -7.03 13.74
CA GLU A 26 -12.25 -8.41 13.32
C GLU A 26 -11.23 -9.35 13.95
N LEU A 27 -9.96 -8.93 13.97
CA LEU A 27 -8.86 -9.73 14.49
C LEU A 27 -9.01 -10.01 16.00
N ARG A 28 -9.53 -9.06 16.79
CA ARG A 28 -9.80 -9.24 18.24
C ARG A 28 -10.81 -10.35 18.56
N LYS A 29 -11.61 -10.76 17.60
CA LYS A 29 -12.53 -11.90 17.79
C LYS A 29 -11.77 -13.23 17.93
N HIS A 30 -10.51 -13.25 17.48
CA HIS A 30 -9.65 -14.44 17.42
C HIS A 30 -8.45 -14.37 18.34
N LEU A 31 -8.00 -13.16 18.73
CA LEU A 31 -6.79 -12.89 19.51
C LEU A 31 -7.05 -11.83 20.59
N ASP A 32 -6.33 -11.91 21.70
CA ASP A 32 -6.23 -10.83 22.70
C ASP A 32 -5.09 -9.89 22.26
N ILE A 33 -5.39 -8.60 22.08
CA ILE A 33 -4.49 -7.66 21.42
C ILE A 33 -4.21 -6.46 22.31
N ASP A 34 -2.94 -6.25 22.63
CA ASP A 34 -2.43 -4.99 23.17
C ASP A 34 -1.74 -4.23 22.02
N LEU A 35 -2.07 -2.95 21.85
CA LEU A 35 -1.55 -2.09 20.78
C LEU A 35 -0.34 -1.30 21.28
N PHE A 36 0.73 -1.29 20.50
CA PHE A 36 1.92 -0.48 20.77
C PHE A 36 2.08 0.58 19.66
N ILE A 37 2.12 1.83 20.08
CA ILE A 37 2.21 3.01 19.19
C ILE A 37 3.44 3.84 19.50
N GLN A 38 3.83 4.71 18.56
CA GLN A 38 4.88 5.69 18.79
C GLN A 38 4.50 6.64 19.94
N ARG A 39 5.47 7.05 20.74
CA ARG A 39 5.28 8.04 21.80
C ARG A 39 4.91 9.41 21.22
N GLY A 40 4.09 10.14 21.95
CA GLY A 40 3.83 11.55 21.65
C GLY A 40 2.52 11.85 20.92
N TYR A 41 1.70 10.83 20.64
CA TYR A 41 0.33 11.05 20.17
C TYR A 41 -0.66 10.06 20.79
N GLU A 42 -1.94 10.38 20.69
CA GLU A 42 -3.05 9.48 21.02
C GLU A 42 -3.88 9.21 19.76
N PRO A 43 -4.32 7.96 19.55
CA PRO A 43 -5.21 7.63 18.44
C PRO A 43 -6.50 8.45 18.51
N VAL A 44 -6.95 8.96 17.36
CA VAL A 44 -8.18 9.78 17.30
C VAL A 44 -9.45 8.92 17.17
N ASN A 45 -9.32 7.66 16.77
CA ASN A 45 -10.46 6.73 16.66
C ASN A 45 -10.96 6.34 18.05
N GLU A 46 -12.14 6.88 18.44
CA GLU A 46 -12.72 6.64 19.75
C GLU A 46 -13.06 5.17 20.02
N ALA A 47 -13.49 4.43 18.99
CA ALA A 47 -13.79 3.01 19.14
C ALA A 47 -12.51 2.19 19.43
N VAL A 48 -11.41 2.51 18.76
CA VAL A 48 -10.11 1.88 19.04
C VAL A 48 -9.66 2.18 20.48
N ARG A 49 -9.78 3.42 20.94
CA ARG A 49 -9.44 3.80 22.33
C ARG A 49 -10.31 3.12 23.37
N ALA A 50 -11.59 2.92 23.06
CA ALA A 50 -12.53 2.30 23.99
C ALA A 50 -12.34 0.78 24.12
N GLU A 51 -11.91 0.13 23.04
CA GLU A 51 -11.96 -1.33 22.95
C GLU A 51 -10.60 -2.02 23.04
N PHE A 52 -9.49 -1.28 22.93
CA PHE A 52 -8.15 -1.83 22.96
C PHE A 52 -7.30 -1.18 24.06
N LYS A 53 -6.38 -1.98 24.63
CA LYS A 53 -5.31 -1.45 25.47
C LYS A 53 -4.23 -0.88 24.55
N ILE A 54 -3.93 0.40 24.72
CA ILE A 54 -2.97 1.12 23.89
C ILE A 54 -1.82 1.59 24.76
N HIS A 55 -0.61 1.23 24.35
CA HIS A 55 0.62 1.54 25.05
C HIS A 55 1.55 2.36 24.15
N PRO A 56 2.12 3.48 24.62
CA PRO A 56 3.28 4.05 23.94
C PRO A 56 4.45 3.07 24.10
N TYR A 57 5.12 2.77 22.97
CA TYR A 57 6.31 1.92 23.03
C TYR A 57 7.47 2.65 23.73
N VAL A 58 8.02 2.00 24.74
CA VAL A 58 9.17 2.47 25.54
C VAL A 58 10.14 1.30 25.66
N PRO A 59 11.29 1.30 24.94
CA PRO A 59 12.21 0.18 24.92
C PRO A 59 12.61 -0.31 26.33
N GLU A 60 12.92 0.62 27.23
CA GLU A 60 13.43 0.31 28.58
C GLU A 60 12.41 -0.39 29.49
N THR A 61 11.12 -0.31 29.14
CA THR A 61 10.04 -0.87 29.98
C THR A 61 9.18 -1.91 29.25
N PHE A 62 9.42 -2.13 27.98
CA PHE A 62 8.69 -3.14 27.21
C PHE A 62 9.16 -4.54 27.61
N ASP A 63 8.23 -5.37 28.09
CA ASP A 63 8.46 -6.77 28.42
C ASP A 63 7.74 -7.68 27.42
N PRO A 64 8.46 -8.32 26.49
CA PRO A 64 7.86 -9.21 25.50
C PRO A 64 7.33 -10.52 26.11
N SER A 65 7.76 -10.90 27.33
CA SER A 65 7.38 -12.18 27.96
C SER A 65 5.89 -12.30 28.28
N GLY A 66 5.18 -11.16 28.32
CA GLY A 66 3.74 -11.09 28.53
C GLY A 66 2.89 -11.44 27.31
N TYR A 67 3.51 -11.74 26.16
CA TYR A 67 2.85 -11.98 24.88
C TYR A 67 3.27 -13.31 24.27
N ASP A 68 2.33 -14.00 23.65
CA ASP A 68 2.59 -15.26 22.94
C ASP A 68 3.29 -14.99 21.59
N GLU A 69 3.06 -13.84 20.96
CA GLU A 69 3.73 -13.41 19.73
C GLU A 69 3.72 -11.87 19.58
N LEU A 70 4.69 -11.36 18.84
CA LEU A 70 4.84 -9.95 18.48
C LEU A 70 4.54 -9.77 16.99
N LEU A 71 3.67 -8.82 16.65
CA LEU A 71 3.27 -8.53 15.28
C LEU A 71 3.63 -7.10 14.88
N TYR A 72 4.42 -6.94 13.83
CA TYR A 72 4.98 -5.68 13.38
C TYR A 72 4.51 -5.30 11.99
N HIS A 73 3.79 -4.19 11.84
CA HIS A 73 3.38 -3.67 10.54
C HIS A 73 4.42 -2.71 9.97
N MET A 74 5.17 -3.16 8.95
CA MET A 74 6.26 -2.40 8.32
C MET A 74 5.85 -1.83 6.96
N GLY A 75 6.20 -0.56 6.73
CA GLY A 75 6.01 0.16 5.48
C GLY A 75 7.14 1.14 5.18
N ASN A 76 7.13 1.71 3.97
CA ASN A 76 8.22 2.53 3.43
C ASN A 76 8.12 4.02 3.84
N ASN A 77 7.97 4.29 5.16
CA ASN A 77 7.95 5.64 5.74
C ASN A 77 8.57 5.61 7.14
N TYR A 78 9.66 6.30 7.35
CA TYR A 78 10.39 6.28 8.63
C TYR A 78 9.60 6.96 9.76
N GLU A 79 8.95 8.10 9.50
CA GLU A 79 8.21 8.83 10.53
C GLU A 79 7.15 7.93 11.20
N ALA A 80 6.48 7.08 10.42
CA ALA A 80 5.42 6.21 10.92
C ALA A 80 5.94 4.86 11.47
N HIS A 81 7.06 4.34 10.96
CA HIS A 81 7.49 2.96 11.23
C HIS A 81 8.84 2.87 11.94
N GLY A 82 9.52 3.97 12.23
CA GLY A 82 10.85 3.96 12.87
C GLY A 82 10.85 3.23 14.21
N TYR A 83 9.89 3.51 15.09
CA TYR A 83 9.78 2.85 16.40
C TYR A 83 9.45 1.34 16.28
N ILE A 84 8.71 0.95 15.22
CA ILE A 84 8.39 -0.45 14.93
C ILE A 84 9.65 -1.21 14.52
N TYR A 85 10.46 -0.59 13.66
CA TYR A 85 11.75 -1.14 13.27
C TYR A 85 12.68 -1.34 14.46
N GLU A 86 12.81 -0.33 15.35
CA GLU A 86 13.66 -0.45 16.56
C GLU A 86 13.14 -1.58 17.48
N ALA A 87 11.82 -1.67 17.68
CA ALA A 87 11.23 -2.76 18.47
C ALA A 87 11.49 -4.13 17.84
N LEU A 88 11.37 -4.27 16.52
CA LEU A 88 11.66 -5.50 15.81
C LEU A 88 13.12 -5.95 15.93
N LYS A 89 14.06 -4.99 15.87
CA LYS A 89 15.50 -5.28 16.03
C LYS A 89 15.84 -5.83 17.42
N GLU A 90 15.18 -5.31 18.46
CA GLU A 90 15.38 -5.76 19.83
C GLU A 90 14.60 -7.05 20.15
N HIS A 91 13.40 -7.18 19.61
CA HIS A 91 12.46 -8.25 19.92
C HIS A 91 11.90 -8.88 18.64
N PRO A 92 12.56 -9.86 18.05
CA PRO A 92 12.12 -10.52 16.82
C PRO A 92 10.70 -11.10 16.90
N GLY A 93 9.91 -10.89 15.84
CA GLY A 93 8.52 -11.36 15.77
C GLY A 93 8.05 -11.52 14.33
N VAL A 94 6.74 -11.64 14.14
CA VAL A 94 6.11 -11.73 12.82
C VAL A 94 6.01 -10.34 12.20
N VAL A 95 6.47 -10.20 10.97
CA VAL A 95 6.41 -8.94 10.21
C VAL A 95 5.32 -8.99 9.15
N VAL A 96 4.44 -8.00 9.12
CA VAL A 96 3.58 -7.71 7.97
C VAL A 96 4.31 -6.71 7.09
N LEU A 97 4.79 -7.14 5.94
CA LEU A 97 5.53 -6.31 5.00
C LEU A 97 4.56 -5.70 3.97
N HIS A 98 4.15 -4.46 4.21
CA HIS A 98 3.20 -3.74 3.35
C HIS A 98 3.83 -3.22 2.07
N ASP A 99 5.09 -2.79 2.14
CA ASP A 99 5.89 -2.34 1.00
C ASP A 99 7.10 -3.28 0.85
N TYR A 100 7.32 -3.79 -0.36
CA TYR A 100 8.48 -4.63 -0.66
C TYR A 100 9.78 -3.81 -0.67
N VAL A 101 9.74 -2.61 -1.24
CA VAL A 101 10.89 -1.69 -1.31
C VAL A 101 10.85 -0.75 -0.11
N LEU A 102 11.89 -0.78 0.72
CA LEU A 102 12.04 0.05 1.91
C LEU A 102 13.13 1.13 1.76
N GLN A 103 13.52 1.44 0.54
CA GLN A 103 14.54 2.43 0.24
C GLN A 103 14.22 3.82 0.82
N GLY A 104 12.96 4.26 0.72
CA GLY A 104 12.51 5.53 1.28
C GLY A 104 12.60 5.55 2.81
N PHE A 105 12.19 4.45 3.47
CA PHE A 105 12.31 4.30 4.91
C PHE A 105 13.74 4.51 5.41
N TYR A 106 14.71 3.86 4.79
CA TYR A 106 16.11 3.98 5.23
C TYR A 106 16.73 5.32 4.84
N ALA A 107 16.40 5.87 3.66
CA ALA A 107 16.85 7.19 3.27
C ALA A 107 16.35 8.27 4.24
N GLU A 108 15.05 8.26 4.57
CA GLU A 108 14.47 9.19 5.54
C GLU A 108 15.06 9.01 6.95
N ARG A 109 15.26 7.77 7.39
CA ARG A 109 15.84 7.45 8.69
C ARG A 109 17.23 8.05 8.88
N TYR A 110 18.09 7.86 7.90
CA TYR A 110 19.47 8.33 8.02
C TYR A 110 19.62 9.80 7.69
N ASP A 111 18.83 10.36 6.79
CA ASP A 111 18.78 11.79 6.53
C ASP A 111 18.28 12.58 7.75
N ALA A 112 17.19 12.12 8.38
CA ALA A 112 16.62 12.75 9.58
C ALA A 112 17.59 12.73 10.78
N ASN A 113 18.46 11.73 10.89
CA ASN A 113 19.45 11.59 11.95
C ASN A 113 20.82 12.18 11.58
N GLY A 114 20.98 12.75 10.38
CA GLY A 114 22.24 13.28 9.89
C GLY A 114 23.30 12.21 9.60
N ASP A 115 22.91 10.95 9.43
CA ASP A 115 23.79 9.80 9.25
C ASP A 115 23.57 9.10 7.90
N PHE A 116 23.73 9.86 6.83
CA PHE A 116 23.62 9.32 5.48
C PHE A 116 24.72 8.28 5.17
N GLU A 117 25.84 8.32 5.88
CA GLU A 117 26.91 7.33 5.75
C GLU A 117 26.43 5.92 6.13
N MET A 118 25.57 5.80 7.16
CA MET A 118 24.96 4.52 7.52
C MET A 118 24.07 3.96 6.41
N TYR A 119 23.30 4.82 5.72
CA TYR A 119 22.55 4.38 4.54
C TYR A 119 23.48 3.83 3.46
N CYS A 120 24.59 4.50 3.18
CA CYS A 120 25.61 4.03 2.24
C CYS A 120 26.20 2.67 2.66
N ARG A 121 26.51 2.50 3.95
CA ARG A 121 27.03 1.22 4.48
C ARG A 121 26.01 0.08 4.33
N LEU A 122 24.74 0.35 4.60
CA LEU A 122 23.66 -0.64 4.47
C LEU A 122 23.48 -1.06 3.00
N GLN A 123 23.46 -0.11 2.08
CA GLN A 123 23.44 -0.36 0.65
C GLN A 123 24.63 -1.23 0.21
N LYS A 124 25.83 -0.90 0.69
CA LYS A 124 27.05 -1.67 0.38
C LYS A 124 26.99 -3.09 0.99
N LYS A 125 26.45 -3.24 2.21
CA LYS A 125 26.30 -4.53 2.90
C LYS A 125 25.51 -5.52 2.03
N TYR A 126 24.36 -5.08 1.50
CA TYR A 126 23.45 -5.98 0.79
C TYR A 126 23.72 -6.08 -0.72
N TYR A 127 24.26 -5.02 -1.34
CA TYR A 127 24.40 -4.96 -2.80
C TYR A 127 25.83 -4.67 -3.30
N GLY A 128 26.81 -4.67 -2.41
CA GLY A 128 28.22 -4.47 -2.76
C GLY A 128 28.50 -3.11 -3.40
N GLU A 129 29.39 -3.08 -4.38
CA GLU A 129 29.77 -1.85 -5.11
C GLU A 129 28.56 -1.19 -5.82
N ARG A 130 27.59 -1.98 -6.23
CA ARG A 130 26.38 -1.47 -6.89
C ARG A 130 25.49 -0.71 -5.92
N GLY A 131 25.35 -1.20 -4.68
CA GLY A 131 24.67 -0.50 -3.60
C GLY A 131 25.38 0.81 -3.23
N GLU A 132 26.70 0.81 -3.14
CA GLU A 132 27.47 2.01 -2.91
C GLU A 132 27.27 3.06 -4.02
N SER A 133 27.21 2.62 -5.28
CA SER A 133 26.89 3.50 -6.42
C SER A 133 25.47 4.07 -6.33
N ILE A 134 24.47 3.25 -5.94
CA ILE A 134 23.08 3.69 -5.75
C ILE A 134 23.02 4.79 -4.68
N ALA A 135 23.65 4.57 -3.53
CA ALA A 135 23.68 5.55 -2.44
C ALA A 135 24.32 6.87 -2.88
N ASN A 136 25.49 6.80 -3.53
CA ASN A 136 26.21 7.98 -4.01
C ASN A 136 25.43 8.78 -5.07
N ASN A 137 24.57 8.12 -5.85
CA ASN A 137 23.74 8.79 -6.86
C ASN A 137 22.62 9.63 -6.24
N ILE A 138 22.12 9.29 -5.05
CA ILE A 138 21.09 10.09 -4.36
C ILE A 138 21.60 11.52 -4.06
N ALA A 139 22.88 11.66 -3.75
CA ALA A 139 23.49 12.95 -3.47
C ALA A 139 23.67 13.82 -4.72
N ARG A 140 23.40 13.33 -5.94
CA ARG A 140 23.58 14.05 -7.19
C ARG A 140 22.24 14.60 -7.70
N PRO A 141 22.08 15.91 -7.84
CA PRO A 141 20.81 16.54 -8.24
C PRO A 141 20.29 16.09 -9.61
N GLU A 142 21.17 15.66 -10.50
CA GLU A 142 20.85 15.22 -11.87
C GLU A 142 20.39 13.76 -11.95
N THR A 143 20.49 12.97 -10.89
CA THR A 143 20.10 11.56 -10.88
C THR A 143 18.76 11.36 -10.18
N LEU A 144 17.93 10.47 -10.73
CA LEU A 144 16.71 10.04 -10.04
C LEU A 144 17.09 9.09 -8.90
N PRO A 145 16.51 9.29 -7.70
CA PRO A 145 16.64 8.32 -6.62
C PRO A 145 16.16 6.93 -7.06
N ILE A 146 16.76 5.88 -6.53
CA ILE A 146 16.42 4.50 -6.90
C ILE A 146 14.93 4.20 -6.77
N TRP A 147 14.25 4.74 -5.76
CA TRP A 147 12.81 4.55 -5.54
C TRP A 147 11.89 5.27 -6.55
N GLU A 148 12.44 6.13 -7.42
CA GLU A 148 11.72 6.69 -8.59
C GLU A 148 11.95 5.88 -9.86
N SER A 149 12.67 4.77 -9.79
CA SER A 149 13.02 3.92 -10.93
C SER A 149 12.44 2.50 -10.82
N ALA A 150 12.26 1.83 -11.94
CA ALA A 150 11.83 0.43 -11.97
C ALA A 150 12.84 -0.52 -11.32
N ALA A 151 14.12 -0.13 -11.26
CA ALA A 151 15.18 -0.93 -10.63
C ALA A 151 15.05 -1.02 -9.10
N ALA A 152 14.17 -0.24 -8.46
CA ALA A 152 13.96 -0.30 -7.02
C ALA A 152 13.60 -1.72 -6.53
N VAL A 153 12.88 -2.50 -7.32
CA VAL A 153 12.50 -3.88 -6.99
C VAL A 153 13.66 -4.88 -7.01
N ASP A 154 14.79 -4.51 -7.60
CA ASP A 154 16.01 -5.32 -7.58
C ASP A 154 16.95 -4.94 -6.43
N TYR A 155 16.69 -3.81 -5.78
CA TYR A 155 17.43 -3.26 -4.63
C TYR A 155 16.44 -2.81 -3.55
N PRO A 156 15.63 -3.71 -2.98
CA PRO A 156 14.51 -3.33 -2.11
C PRO A 156 14.94 -2.76 -0.76
N LEU A 157 16.12 -3.10 -0.28
CA LEU A 157 16.64 -2.73 1.05
C LEU A 157 15.70 -3.16 2.20
N ASN A 158 15.06 -4.32 2.06
CA ASN A 158 14.21 -4.92 3.08
C ASN A 158 14.91 -6.04 3.87
N GLU A 159 16.11 -6.42 3.46
CA GLU A 159 16.88 -7.54 4.01
C GLU A 159 17.13 -7.36 5.51
N ASP A 160 17.41 -6.13 5.95
CA ASP A 160 17.67 -5.83 7.36
C ASP A 160 16.43 -6.04 8.27
N VAL A 161 15.25 -5.71 7.75
CA VAL A 161 13.96 -6.04 8.41
C VAL A 161 13.73 -7.55 8.41
N LEU A 162 13.97 -8.21 7.27
CA LEU A 162 13.81 -9.65 7.14
C LEU A 162 14.77 -10.43 8.04
N GLU A 163 16.00 -9.97 8.25
CA GLU A 163 16.96 -10.61 9.17
C GLU A 163 16.39 -10.75 10.59
N SER A 164 15.57 -9.80 11.04
CA SER A 164 14.97 -9.77 12.38
C SER A 164 13.57 -10.41 12.45
N ALA A 165 12.94 -10.72 11.31
CA ALA A 165 11.61 -11.30 11.30
C ALA A 165 11.62 -12.80 11.59
N LYS A 166 10.80 -13.31 12.51
CA LYS A 166 10.57 -14.76 12.72
C LYS A 166 9.80 -15.39 11.56
N ALA A 167 8.83 -14.67 11.05
CA ALA A 167 8.00 -15.05 9.91
C ALA A 167 7.47 -13.79 9.25
N VAL A 168 6.98 -13.91 7.99
CA VAL A 168 6.50 -12.76 7.23
C VAL A 168 5.10 -13.01 6.68
N ILE A 169 4.24 -12.02 6.83
CA ILE A 169 2.96 -11.90 6.14
C ILE A 169 3.14 -10.87 5.00
N VAL A 170 2.75 -11.24 3.80
CA VAL A 170 2.75 -10.36 2.62
C VAL A 170 1.38 -10.35 1.97
N HIS A 171 1.09 -9.33 1.16
CA HIS A 171 -0.24 -9.17 0.54
C HIS A 171 -0.30 -9.56 -0.93
N SER A 172 0.80 -10.04 -1.51
CA SER A 172 0.89 -10.45 -2.91
C SER A 172 1.82 -11.63 -3.11
N ASN A 173 1.58 -12.41 -4.17
CA ASN A 173 2.52 -13.44 -4.59
C ASN A 173 3.82 -12.80 -5.09
N PHE A 174 3.72 -11.63 -5.75
CA PHE A 174 4.89 -10.90 -6.19
C PHE A 174 5.92 -10.69 -5.06
N ILE A 175 5.50 -10.20 -3.88
CA ILE A 175 6.41 -10.02 -2.76
C ILE A 175 6.88 -11.38 -2.24
N LYS A 176 5.97 -12.35 -2.09
CA LYS A 176 6.31 -13.70 -1.61
C LYS A 176 7.41 -14.35 -2.45
N GLU A 177 7.27 -14.32 -3.77
CA GLU A 177 8.23 -14.87 -4.72
C GLU A 177 9.58 -14.13 -4.66
N LYS A 178 9.55 -12.80 -4.53
CA LYS A 178 10.77 -11.99 -4.43
C LYS A 178 11.60 -12.26 -3.17
N ILE A 179 10.99 -12.61 -2.05
CA ILE A 179 11.72 -12.80 -0.78
C ILE A 179 12.01 -14.27 -0.47
N GLN A 180 11.28 -15.23 -1.05
CA GLN A 180 11.37 -16.66 -0.67
C GLN A 180 12.74 -17.29 -0.91
N ASP A 181 13.51 -16.82 -1.92
CA ASP A 181 14.82 -17.38 -2.24
C ASP A 181 15.89 -17.00 -1.20
N GLY A 182 15.74 -15.84 -0.56
CA GLY A 182 16.67 -15.32 0.46
C GLY A 182 16.16 -15.45 1.90
N PHE A 183 14.89 -15.78 2.11
CA PHE A 183 14.26 -15.85 3.42
C PHE A 183 13.75 -17.27 3.71
N HIS A 184 14.47 -18.00 4.55
CA HIS A 184 14.20 -19.44 4.81
C HIS A 184 13.24 -19.69 5.98
N ARG A 185 12.56 -18.68 6.47
CA ARG A 185 11.56 -18.75 7.53
C ARG A 185 10.14 -18.71 6.96
N PRO A 186 9.08 -18.98 7.74
CA PRO A 186 7.73 -19.05 7.21
C PRO A 186 7.27 -17.75 6.54
N ILE A 187 6.72 -17.88 5.35
CA ILE A 187 6.08 -16.77 4.59
C ILE A 187 4.67 -17.18 4.24
N VAL A 188 3.71 -16.33 4.53
CA VAL A 188 2.32 -16.49 4.09
C VAL A 188 1.88 -15.29 3.26
N LYS A 189 1.14 -15.55 2.18
CA LYS A 189 0.40 -14.50 1.47
C LYS A 189 -1.01 -14.48 2.02
N ILE A 190 -1.42 -13.34 2.56
CA ILE A 190 -2.79 -13.02 2.99
C ILE A 190 -3.22 -11.80 2.21
N ASN A 191 -4.35 -11.84 1.53
CA ASN A 191 -4.85 -10.69 0.77
C ASN A 191 -5.04 -9.48 1.71
N SER A 192 -4.81 -8.27 1.21
CA SER A 192 -5.30 -7.09 1.91
C SER A 192 -6.81 -7.15 1.98
N HIS A 193 -7.38 -6.79 3.15
CA HIS A 193 -8.82 -6.82 3.32
C HIS A 193 -9.50 -5.66 2.56
N ALA A 194 -10.72 -5.93 2.14
CA ALA A 194 -11.62 -4.91 1.64
C ALA A 194 -12.46 -4.34 2.78
N TYR A 195 -12.79 -3.10 2.62
CA TYR A 195 -13.57 -2.31 3.56
C TYR A 195 -15.07 -2.60 3.43
N ALA A 196 -15.80 -2.40 4.51
CA ALA A 196 -17.27 -2.42 4.45
C ALA A 196 -17.78 -1.31 3.52
N LEU A 197 -18.53 -1.70 2.48
CA LEU A 197 -19.00 -0.76 1.48
C LEU A 197 -20.32 -0.12 1.90
N LYS A 198 -20.43 1.19 1.71
CA LYS A 198 -21.66 1.96 1.93
C LYS A 198 -22.45 2.05 0.63
N THR A 199 -23.76 2.20 0.75
CA THR A 199 -24.61 2.45 -0.41
C THR A 199 -24.73 3.95 -0.66
N PHE A 200 -24.58 4.37 -1.91
CA PHE A 200 -24.70 5.76 -2.33
C PHE A 200 -25.70 5.91 -3.49
N ASP A 201 -26.46 7.01 -3.48
CA ASP A 201 -27.25 7.43 -4.63
C ASP A 201 -26.33 8.09 -5.67
N ARG A 202 -26.13 7.41 -6.80
CA ARG A 202 -25.24 7.84 -7.89
C ARG A 202 -25.56 9.26 -8.39
N ASN A 203 -26.84 9.58 -8.59
CA ASN A 203 -27.23 10.87 -9.14
C ASN A 203 -27.03 12.00 -8.12
N ARG A 204 -27.37 11.76 -6.86
CA ARG A 204 -27.16 12.70 -5.78
C ARG A 204 -25.66 13.01 -5.59
N VAL A 205 -24.81 12.00 -5.62
CA VAL A 205 -23.36 12.17 -5.50
C VAL A 205 -22.81 13.01 -6.65
N ARG A 206 -23.25 12.72 -7.89
CA ARG A 206 -22.83 13.49 -9.05
C ARG A 206 -23.24 14.95 -8.98
N ASP A 207 -24.49 15.23 -8.56
CA ASP A 207 -24.97 16.61 -8.34
C ASP A 207 -24.11 17.33 -7.28
N GLN A 208 -23.87 16.73 -6.15
CA GLN A 208 -23.07 17.31 -5.06
C GLN A 208 -21.62 17.59 -5.47
N MET A 209 -21.08 16.77 -6.37
CA MET A 209 -19.72 16.92 -6.89
C MET A 209 -19.63 17.80 -8.15
N GLY A 210 -20.74 18.32 -8.65
CA GLY A 210 -20.77 19.13 -9.88
C GLY A 210 -20.44 18.32 -11.14
N ILE A 211 -20.80 17.03 -11.17
CA ILE A 211 -20.58 16.12 -12.29
C ILE A 211 -21.88 15.97 -13.08
N ASN A 212 -21.82 16.11 -14.38
CA ASN A 212 -22.99 15.89 -15.24
C ASN A 212 -23.49 14.44 -15.09
N LYS A 213 -24.79 14.27 -14.83
CA LYS A 213 -25.44 12.96 -14.62
C LYS A 213 -25.29 12.02 -15.80
N ASP A 214 -25.31 12.58 -17.02
CA ASP A 214 -25.27 11.83 -18.28
C ASP A 214 -23.83 11.61 -18.78
N SER A 215 -22.82 12.18 -18.10
CA SER A 215 -21.43 11.95 -18.49
C SER A 215 -20.95 10.54 -18.12
N LEU A 216 -20.06 10.02 -18.95
CA LEU A 216 -19.24 8.87 -18.57
C LEU A 216 -18.22 9.32 -17.54
N LEU A 217 -18.39 8.90 -16.31
CA LEU A 217 -17.51 9.25 -15.20
C LEU A 217 -16.37 8.25 -15.07
N ILE A 218 -15.15 8.69 -15.38
CA ILE A 218 -13.92 7.97 -15.11
C ILE A 218 -13.28 8.59 -13.87
N SER A 219 -12.77 7.77 -12.93
CA SER A 219 -12.11 8.30 -11.74
C SER A 219 -10.79 7.63 -11.40
N SER A 220 -9.91 8.41 -10.77
CA SER A 220 -8.70 7.93 -10.08
C SER A 220 -8.61 8.56 -8.71
N ILE A 221 -8.22 7.76 -7.69
CA ILE A 221 -8.14 8.21 -6.31
C ILE A 221 -6.75 7.99 -5.68
N GLY A 222 -6.44 8.78 -4.65
CA GLY A 222 -5.20 8.74 -3.87
C GLY A 222 -4.16 9.77 -4.33
N TYR A 223 -3.04 9.87 -3.61
CA TYR A 223 -2.00 10.88 -3.88
C TYR A 223 -1.60 10.94 -5.35
N ILE A 224 -1.48 12.18 -5.86
CA ILE A 224 -1.05 12.43 -7.23
C ILE A 224 0.48 12.50 -7.23
N ASN A 225 1.10 11.49 -7.83
CA ASN A 225 2.55 11.36 -7.98
C ASN A 225 2.88 10.69 -9.32
N LYS A 226 4.15 10.73 -9.72
CA LYS A 226 4.61 10.28 -11.05
C LYS A 226 4.28 8.82 -11.33
N ASN A 227 4.43 7.94 -10.32
CA ASN A 227 4.23 6.51 -10.51
C ASN A 227 2.76 6.12 -10.79
N LYS A 228 1.79 7.04 -10.59
CA LYS A 228 0.38 6.81 -10.97
C LYS A 228 0.07 7.10 -12.43
N ARG A 229 1.05 7.46 -13.23
CA ARG A 229 0.95 7.58 -14.69
C ARG A 229 -0.15 8.53 -15.17
N PHE A 230 -0.44 9.59 -14.41
CA PHE A 230 -1.49 10.56 -14.78
C PHE A 230 -1.23 11.24 -16.13
N ASP A 231 0.03 11.44 -16.50
CA ASP A 231 0.46 11.98 -17.79
C ASP A 231 -0.02 11.09 -18.95
N VAL A 232 0.16 9.78 -18.85
CA VAL A 232 -0.27 8.79 -19.84
C VAL A 232 -1.80 8.71 -19.88
N ILE A 233 -2.45 8.64 -18.71
CA ILE A 233 -3.92 8.57 -18.59
C ILE A 233 -4.56 9.80 -19.26
N LEU A 234 -4.10 11.00 -18.88
CA LEU A 234 -4.65 12.25 -19.40
C LEU A 234 -4.42 12.39 -20.91
N SER A 235 -3.24 11.97 -21.40
CA SER A 235 -2.97 11.95 -22.84
C SER A 235 -3.89 10.99 -23.59
N ALA A 236 -4.10 9.78 -23.04
CA ALA A 236 -4.98 8.79 -23.65
C ALA A 236 -6.44 9.26 -23.72
N LEU A 237 -6.97 9.80 -22.60
CA LEU A 237 -8.35 10.28 -22.55
C LEU A 237 -8.59 11.53 -23.43
N ASP A 238 -7.63 12.44 -23.54
CA ASP A 238 -7.69 13.60 -24.43
C ASP A 238 -7.74 13.19 -25.89
N GLU A 239 -6.94 12.19 -26.30
CA GLU A 239 -6.92 11.67 -27.66
C GLU A 239 -8.19 10.90 -28.07
N LEU A 240 -8.96 10.38 -27.11
CA LEU A 240 -10.27 9.80 -27.40
C LEU A 240 -11.25 10.83 -27.95
N ASN A 241 -11.01 12.11 -27.67
CA ASN A 241 -11.82 13.26 -28.16
C ASN A 241 -13.33 13.03 -27.97
N ASN A 242 -13.71 12.46 -26.81
CA ASN A 242 -15.10 12.16 -26.46
C ASN A 242 -15.61 13.14 -25.40
N PRO A 243 -16.46 14.12 -25.78
CA PRO A 243 -16.94 15.15 -24.85
C PRO A 243 -17.88 14.62 -23.76
N ALA A 244 -18.37 13.38 -23.89
CA ALA A 244 -19.17 12.74 -22.84
C ALA A 244 -18.32 12.27 -21.65
N ILE A 245 -16.99 12.17 -21.79
CA ILE A 245 -16.10 11.74 -20.70
C ILE A 245 -15.88 12.90 -19.72
N THR A 246 -16.12 12.63 -18.46
CA THR A 246 -15.64 13.44 -17.33
C THR A 246 -14.62 12.63 -16.55
N TYR A 247 -13.40 13.12 -16.41
CA TYR A 247 -12.35 12.49 -15.62
C TYR A 247 -12.17 13.20 -14.29
N VAL A 248 -12.41 12.49 -13.18
CA VAL A 248 -12.27 13.03 -11.82
C VAL A 248 -11.04 12.44 -11.15
N ILE A 249 -10.17 13.30 -10.66
CA ILE A 249 -8.97 12.94 -9.91
C ILE A 249 -9.17 13.42 -8.47
N ALA A 250 -9.21 12.49 -7.52
CA ALA A 250 -9.33 12.81 -6.10
C ALA A 250 -8.04 12.43 -5.36
N GLY A 251 -7.30 13.44 -4.92
CA GLY A 251 -6.06 13.27 -4.18
C GLY A 251 -5.23 14.54 -4.12
N LYS A 252 -4.28 14.56 -3.17
CA LYS A 252 -3.37 15.70 -3.02
C LYS A 252 -2.26 15.61 -4.09
N ASP A 253 -2.13 16.66 -4.91
CA ASP A 253 -1.03 16.82 -5.86
C ASP A 253 0.20 17.40 -5.15
N ARG A 254 1.17 16.52 -4.85
CA ARG A 254 2.39 16.90 -4.11
C ARG A 254 3.44 17.59 -5.00
N GLY A 255 3.34 17.44 -6.32
CA GLY A 255 4.35 17.93 -7.28
C GLY A 255 3.80 18.93 -8.31
N ASN A 256 2.57 19.42 -8.17
CA ASN A 256 1.89 20.22 -9.21
C ASN A 256 1.91 19.52 -10.58
N LEU A 257 1.84 18.19 -10.60
CA LEU A 257 1.99 17.38 -11.80
C LEU A 257 0.86 17.62 -12.82
N LEU A 258 -0.33 17.97 -12.33
CA LEU A 258 -1.50 18.21 -13.19
C LEU A 258 -1.52 19.59 -13.81
N LYS A 259 -0.68 20.54 -13.37
CA LYS A 259 -0.70 21.93 -13.81
C LYS A 259 -0.63 22.09 -15.35
N ASN A 260 0.12 21.24 -16.02
CA ASN A 260 0.33 21.29 -17.47
C ASN A 260 -0.84 20.70 -18.28
N TYR A 261 -1.83 20.10 -17.61
CA TYR A 261 -2.97 19.45 -18.27
C TYR A 261 -4.26 20.27 -18.19
N PHE A 262 -4.28 21.31 -17.35
CA PHE A 262 -5.42 22.23 -17.30
C PHE A 262 -5.51 23.06 -18.59
N GLY A 263 -6.69 23.05 -19.18
CA GLY A 263 -6.96 23.82 -20.42
C GLY A 263 -6.75 23.04 -21.73
N LYS A 264 -6.48 21.73 -21.68
CA LYS A 264 -6.60 20.88 -22.87
C LYS A 264 -8.07 20.77 -23.29
N LYS A 265 -8.35 20.91 -24.59
CA LYS A 265 -9.66 21.36 -25.09
C LYS A 265 -10.76 20.30 -25.14
N ASN A 266 -10.42 19.01 -25.04
CA ASN A 266 -11.35 17.93 -25.42
C ASN A 266 -11.72 17.01 -24.25
N LEU A 267 -11.14 17.21 -23.07
CA LEU A 267 -11.38 16.39 -21.88
C LEU A 267 -11.88 17.26 -20.71
N ASN A 268 -13.04 16.91 -20.15
CA ASN A 268 -13.51 17.52 -18.92
C ASN A 268 -12.79 16.89 -17.72
N ILE A 269 -11.89 17.65 -17.08
CA ILE A 269 -11.09 17.21 -15.94
C ILE A 269 -11.55 17.97 -14.70
N ILE A 270 -11.86 17.21 -13.63
CA ILE A 270 -12.21 17.75 -12.31
C ILE A 270 -11.19 17.23 -11.30
N VAL A 271 -10.47 18.13 -10.63
CA VAL A 271 -9.55 17.78 -9.53
C VAL A 271 -10.17 18.17 -8.21
N LYS A 272 -10.43 17.19 -7.36
CA LYS A 272 -11.11 17.37 -6.06
C LYS A 272 -10.16 17.59 -4.89
N GLY A 273 -8.85 17.47 -5.11
CA GLY A 273 -7.90 17.51 -4.01
C GLY A 273 -8.09 16.34 -3.03
N HIS A 274 -7.77 16.55 -1.75
CA HIS A 274 -7.99 15.55 -0.71
C HIS A 274 -9.48 15.49 -0.38
N LEU A 275 -10.06 14.30 -0.46
CA LEU A 275 -11.41 13.99 0.02
C LEU A 275 -11.31 13.19 1.31
N ASP A 276 -12.27 13.36 2.19
CA ASP A 276 -12.46 12.41 3.30
C ASP A 276 -12.92 11.04 2.77
N LEU A 277 -12.90 10.05 3.65
CA LEU A 277 -13.17 8.67 3.26
C LEU A 277 -14.60 8.50 2.68
N GLY A 278 -15.59 9.17 3.27
CA GLY A 278 -16.98 9.07 2.82
C GLY A 278 -17.19 9.66 1.43
N ASP A 279 -16.63 10.82 1.15
CA ASP A 279 -16.70 11.47 -0.16
C ASP A 279 -15.89 10.71 -1.22
N LEU A 280 -14.76 10.12 -0.83
CA LEU A 280 -13.95 9.29 -1.71
C LEU A 280 -14.70 8.02 -2.12
N GLU A 281 -15.35 7.35 -1.18
CA GLU A 281 -16.20 6.19 -1.45
C GLU A 281 -17.41 6.55 -2.32
N ALA A 282 -18.05 7.69 -2.04
CA ALA A 282 -19.15 8.20 -2.84
C ALA A 282 -18.73 8.45 -4.30
N LEU A 283 -17.54 9.05 -4.53
CA LEU A 283 -17.00 9.25 -5.86
C LEU A 283 -16.79 7.92 -6.60
N VAL A 284 -16.17 6.94 -5.95
CA VAL A 284 -15.94 5.62 -6.54
C VAL A 284 -17.28 4.95 -6.87
N ALA A 285 -18.23 4.96 -5.93
CA ALA A 285 -19.56 4.38 -6.16
C ALA A 285 -20.31 5.04 -7.33
N ALA A 286 -20.15 6.34 -7.54
CA ALA A 286 -20.78 7.08 -8.62
C ALA A 286 -20.06 6.97 -9.98
N SER A 287 -18.85 6.42 -10.01
CA SER A 287 -18.03 6.23 -11.21
C SER A 287 -18.56 5.10 -12.10
N ASP A 288 -18.26 5.18 -13.39
CA ASP A 288 -18.56 4.14 -14.38
C ASP A 288 -17.31 3.25 -14.61
N ILE A 289 -16.13 3.89 -14.68
CA ILE A 289 -14.84 3.23 -14.87
C ILE A 289 -13.84 3.83 -13.88
N CYS A 290 -12.94 3.00 -13.38
CA CYS A 290 -11.83 3.46 -12.54
C CYS A 290 -10.47 3.17 -13.19
N ILE A 291 -9.48 4.03 -12.94
CA ILE A 291 -8.11 3.84 -13.41
C ILE A 291 -7.18 3.94 -12.22
N ASN A 292 -6.39 2.88 -11.97
CA ASN A 292 -5.45 2.80 -10.86
C ASN A 292 -4.10 2.24 -11.32
N LEU A 293 -3.42 2.99 -12.18
CA LEU A 293 -2.08 2.59 -12.66
C LEU A 293 -1.01 2.86 -11.63
N ARG A 294 0.06 2.05 -11.66
CA ARG A 294 1.20 2.18 -10.76
C ARG A 294 2.48 1.64 -11.40
N TYR A 295 3.35 2.57 -11.84
CA TYR A 295 4.68 2.20 -12.33
C TYR A 295 5.66 3.37 -12.24
N PRO A 296 6.87 3.18 -11.67
CA PRO A 296 7.31 1.98 -10.97
C PRO A 296 6.51 1.71 -9.68
N THR A 297 6.58 0.47 -9.19
CA THR A 297 5.96 0.05 -7.92
C THR A 297 7.01 -0.15 -6.83
N MET A 298 6.58 0.01 -5.57
CA MET A 298 7.36 -0.41 -4.39
C MET A 298 6.89 -1.78 -3.87
N GLY A 299 6.09 -2.51 -4.64
CA GLY A 299 5.49 -3.79 -4.25
C GLY A 299 4.28 -3.64 -3.31
N GLU A 300 3.83 -2.41 -3.08
CA GLU A 300 2.70 -2.11 -2.21
C GLU A 300 1.38 -2.70 -2.72
N SER A 301 0.49 -3.05 -1.80
CA SER A 301 -0.91 -3.31 -2.09
C SER A 301 -1.71 -2.00 -2.14
N SER A 302 -2.88 -2.01 -2.79
CA SER A 302 -3.68 -0.79 -2.97
C SER A 302 -5.08 -0.91 -2.38
N GLY A 303 -5.28 -0.30 -1.21
CA GLY A 303 -6.62 -0.13 -0.64
C GLY A 303 -7.58 0.64 -1.56
N ALA A 304 -7.05 1.58 -2.37
CA ALA A 304 -7.83 2.28 -3.39
C ALA A 304 -8.37 1.32 -4.47
N LEU A 305 -7.54 0.39 -4.95
CA LEU A 305 -7.97 -0.62 -5.92
C LEU A 305 -9.07 -1.52 -5.35
N LEU A 306 -8.87 -2.04 -4.15
CA LEU A 306 -9.88 -2.90 -3.52
C LEU A 306 -11.21 -2.19 -3.30
N ARG A 307 -11.21 -0.87 -2.99
CA ARG A 307 -12.44 -0.07 -2.94
C ARG A 307 -13.11 0.02 -4.30
N MET A 308 -12.36 0.35 -5.36
CA MET A 308 -12.89 0.42 -6.73
C MET A 308 -13.53 -0.90 -7.15
N MET A 309 -12.81 -2.00 -6.96
CA MET A 309 -13.28 -3.36 -7.25
C MET A 309 -14.51 -3.73 -6.40
N GLY A 310 -14.49 -3.44 -5.11
CA GLY A 310 -15.59 -3.72 -4.19
C GLY A 310 -16.89 -3.02 -4.59
N TYR A 311 -16.80 -1.79 -5.11
CA TYR A 311 -17.96 -1.07 -5.67
C TYR A 311 -18.39 -1.59 -7.06
N GLY A 312 -17.82 -2.69 -7.52
CA GLY A 312 -18.20 -3.30 -8.80
C GLY A 312 -17.80 -2.45 -10.01
N LYS A 313 -16.70 -1.71 -9.91
CA LYS A 313 -16.22 -0.91 -11.02
C LYS A 313 -15.21 -1.70 -11.85
N PRO A 314 -15.29 -1.67 -13.19
CA PRO A 314 -14.19 -2.08 -14.03
C PRO A 314 -13.00 -1.17 -13.76
N VAL A 315 -11.83 -1.77 -13.47
CA VAL A 315 -10.63 -1.03 -13.11
C VAL A 315 -9.48 -1.36 -14.04
N LEU A 316 -8.87 -0.32 -14.63
CA LEU A 316 -7.63 -0.46 -15.37
C LEU A 316 -6.46 -0.40 -14.37
N VAL A 317 -5.57 -1.40 -14.42
CA VAL A 317 -4.41 -1.53 -13.55
C VAL A 317 -3.14 -1.81 -14.34
N THR A 318 -1.98 -1.51 -13.77
CA THR A 318 -0.69 -1.91 -14.36
C THR A 318 -0.47 -3.40 -14.20
N ASN A 319 -0.09 -4.10 -15.28
CA ASN A 319 0.27 -5.51 -15.26
C ASN A 319 1.70 -5.72 -14.73
N TYR A 320 1.94 -5.29 -13.50
CA TYR A 320 3.24 -5.43 -12.85
C TYR A 320 3.13 -5.38 -11.32
N GLY A 321 4.06 -6.07 -10.65
CA GLY A 321 4.10 -6.10 -9.19
C GLY A 321 2.86 -6.73 -8.59
N SER A 322 2.43 -6.23 -7.43
CA SER A 322 1.24 -6.72 -6.72
C SER A 322 -0.07 -6.60 -7.51
N TYR A 323 -0.11 -5.73 -8.53
CA TYR A 323 -1.30 -5.55 -9.38
C TYR A 323 -1.46 -6.66 -10.42
N ALA A 324 -0.36 -7.28 -10.85
CA ALA A 324 -0.39 -8.41 -11.77
C ALA A 324 -0.99 -9.68 -11.13
N ASP A 325 -1.00 -9.78 -9.79
CA ASP A 325 -1.55 -10.92 -9.05
C ASP A 325 -3.08 -11.01 -9.11
N PHE A 326 -3.78 -9.91 -9.42
CA PHE A 326 -5.24 -9.94 -9.54
C PHE A 326 -5.66 -10.81 -10.73
N PRO A 327 -6.76 -11.58 -10.62
CA PRO A 327 -7.24 -12.40 -11.74
C PRO A 327 -7.65 -11.54 -12.95
N ASP A 328 -7.33 -12.03 -14.16
CA ASP A 328 -7.60 -11.31 -15.41
C ASP A 328 -9.09 -11.03 -15.68
N TYR A 329 -9.98 -11.78 -15.05
CA TYR A 329 -11.42 -11.55 -15.14
C TYR A 329 -11.92 -10.43 -14.22
N SER A 330 -11.11 -9.98 -13.25
CA SER A 330 -11.51 -8.99 -12.23
C SER A 330 -10.94 -7.59 -12.45
N VAL A 331 -9.94 -7.44 -13.30
CA VAL A 331 -9.28 -6.17 -13.64
C VAL A 331 -8.80 -6.16 -15.09
N LEU A 332 -8.62 -4.97 -15.65
CA LEU A 332 -8.08 -4.80 -16.99
C LEU A 332 -6.61 -4.40 -16.89
N LYS A 333 -5.73 -5.32 -17.24
CA LYS A 333 -4.28 -5.18 -17.09
C LYS A 333 -3.62 -4.49 -18.28
N ILE A 334 -2.72 -3.55 -17.99
CA ILE A 334 -1.96 -2.76 -18.96
C ILE A 334 -0.48 -2.96 -18.67
N ASP A 335 0.28 -3.46 -19.64
CA ASP A 335 1.72 -3.60 -19.50
C ASP A 335 2.40 -2.23 -19.44
N PRO A 336 3.26 -1.97 -18.46
CA PRO A 336 3.91 -0.67 -18.32
C PRO A 336 4.93 -0.46 -19.44
N ASP A 337 5.05 0.80 -19.89
CA ASP A 337 5.99 1.25 -20.91
C ASP A 337 5.84 0.59 -22.31
N ILE A 338 4.78 -0.22 -22.52
CA ILE A 338 4.47 -0.84 -23.81
C ILE A 338 3.10 -0.35 -24.25
N ASP A 339 3.06 0.67 -25.12
CA ASP A 339 1.83 1.21 -25.70
C ASP A 339 0.69 1.51 -24.70
N GLU A 340 1.04 1.83 -23.41
CA GLU A 340 0.07 2.07 -22.32
C GLU A 340 -1.08 2.96 -22.75
N LYS A 341 -0.76 4.04 -23.47
CA LYS A 341 -1.76 5.00 -23.95
C LYS A 341 -2.77 4.35 -24.89
N GLU A 342 -2.32 3.51 -25.81
CA GLU A 342 -3.19 2.83 -26.78
C GLU A 342 -4.06 1.78 -26.08
N TYR A 343 -3.51 1.05 -25.08
CA TYR A 343 -4.29 0.12 -24.27
C TYR A 343 -5.37 0.83 -23.44
N ILE A 344 -5.05 1.98 -22.82
CA ILE A 344 -6.05 2.77 -22.10
C ILE A 344 -7.18 3.18 -23.03
N LYS A 345 -6.87 3.75 -24.21
CA LYS A 345 -7.87 4.15 -25.19
C LYS A 345 -8.74 2.97 -25.62
N ARG A 346 -8.12 1.84 -25.93
CA ARG A 346 -8.82 0.63 -26.36
C ARG A 346 -9.75 0.10 -25.27
N PHE A 347 -9.28 -0.06 -24.05
CA PHE A 347 -10.13 -0.55 -22.95
C PHE A 347 -11.27 0.41 -22.63
N VAL A 348 -11.00 1.71 -22.54
CA VAL A 348 -12.06 2.72 -22.31
C VAL A 348 -13.09 2.67 -23.42
N THR A 349 -12.67 2.59 -24.69
CA THR A 349 -13.59 2.48 -25.83
C THR A 349 -14.44 1.21 -25.77
N THR A 350 -13.83 0.07 -25.47
CA THR A 350 -14.55 -1.20 -25.34
C THR A 350 -15.57 -1.15 -24.20
N LEU A 351 -15.19 -0.62 -23.04
CA LEU A 351 -16.09 -0.48 -21.90
C LEU A 351 -17.28 0.47 -22.16
N ILE A 352 -17.10 1.45 -23.05
CA ILE A 352 -18.19 2.33 -23.49
C ILE A 352 -19.14 1.63 -24.46
N GLN A 353 -18.59 0.85 -25.38
CA GLN A 353 -19.35 0.22 -26.46
C GLN A 353 -20.06 -1.07 -26.05
N GLU A 354 -19.52 -1.78 -25.08
CA GLU A 354 -19.96 -3.10 -24.65
C GLU A 354 -20.42 -3.09 -23.20
N GLU A 355 -21.64 -2.63 -22.94
CA GLU A 355 -22.21 -2.48 -21.59
C GLU A 355 -22.21 -3.79 -20.78
N ASP A 356 -22.49 -4.92 -21.44
CA ASP A 356 -22.49 -6.23 -20.79
C ASP A 356 -21.10 -6.66 -20.35
N PHE A 357 -20.07 -6.36 -21.15
CA PHE A 357 -18.69 -6.61 -20.78
C PHE A 357 -18.28 -5.70 -19.61
N CYS A 358 -18.60 -4.41 -19.68
CA CYS A 358 -18.35 -3.45 -18.61
C CYS A 358 -18.94 -3.92 -17.28
N ARG A 359 -20.21 -4.33 -17.30
CA ARG A 359 -20.93 -4.86 -16.12
C ARG A 359 -20.29 -6.15 -15.61
N SER A 360 -19.99 -7.10 -16.50
CA SER A 360 -19.37 -8.39 -16.13
C SER A 360 -18.03 -8.21 -15.42
N VAL A 361 -17.13 -7.36 -15.93
CA VAL A 361 -15.85 -7.07 -15.28
C VAL A 361 -16.04 -6.48 -13.89
N GLY A 362 -16.97 -5.56 -13.73
CA GLY A 362 -17.29 -4.96 -12.43
C GLY A 362 -17.88 -5.97 -11.44
N GLU A 363 -18.81 -6.82 -11.87
CA GLU A 363 -19.40 -7.88 -11.03
C GLU A 363 -18.35 -8.89 -10.57
N GLU A 364 -17.45 -9.30 -11.46
CA GLU A 364 -16.35 -10.21 -11.14
C GLU A 364 -15.34 -9.56 -10.19
N ALA A 365 -15.05 -8.26 -10.37
CA ALA A 365 -14.23 -7.50 -9.43
C ALA A 365 -14.83 -7.49 -8.02
N ALA A 366 -16.14 -7.18 -7.91
CA ALA A 366 -16.83 -7.19 -6.63
C ALA A 366 -16.91 -8.60 -6.01
N ARG A 367 -17.11 -9.62 -6.82
CA ARG A 367 -17.11 -11.02 -6.38
C ARG A 367 -15.76 -11.40 -5.77
N PHE A 368 -14.68 -11.13 -6.50
CA PHE A 368 -13.32 -11.41 -6.01
C PHE A 368 -13.05 -10.72 -4.67
N VAL A 369 -13.38 -9.44 -4.55
CA VAL A 369 -13.18 -8.71 -3.30
C VAL A 369 -13.99 -9.33 -2.14
N ARG A 370 -15.25 -9.66 -2.36
CA ARG A 370 -16.12 -10.26 -1.34
C ARG A 370 -15.65 -11.64 -0.90
N GLU A 371 -15.17 -12.48 -1.83
CA GLU A 371 -14.81 -13.88 -1.55
C GLU A 371 -13.37 -14.03 -1.08
N GLU A 372 -12.44 -13.22 -1.63
CA GLU A 372 -11.00 -13.39 -1.39
C GLU A 372 -10.39 -12.32 -0.49
N CYS A 373 -11.06 -11.16 -0.33
CA CYS A 373 -10.55 -10.03 0.43
C CYS A 373 -11.49 -9.62 1.57
N SER A 374 -12.44 -10.46 1.99
CA SER A 374 -13.30 -10.10 3.12
C SER A 374 -12.44 -9.94 4.39
N ILE A 375 -12.79 -8.96 5.21
CA ILE A 375 -12.03 -8.67 6.43
C ILE A 375 -12.07 -9.84 7.41
N GLU A 376 -13.17 -10.58 7.45
CA GLU A 376 -13.35 -11.77 8.29
C GLU A 376 -12.40 -12.89 7.86
N LYS A 377 -12.28 -13.15 6.55
CA LYS A 377 -11.35 -14.14 6.01
C LYS A 377 -9.91 -13.74 6.30
N CYS A 378 -9.54 -12.51 6.00
CA CYS A 378 -8.18 -12.02 6.26
C CYS A 378 -7.82 -12.10 7.75
N ALA A 379 -8.70 -11.66 8.65
CA ALA A 379 -8.46 -11.74 10.09
C ALA A 379 -8.30 -13.18 10.61
N LEU A 380 -9.09 -14.11 10.06
CA LEU A 380 -8.98 -15.52 10.41
C LEU A 380 -7.64 -16.12 9.93
N GLU A 381 -7.20 -15.78 8.72
CA GLU A 381 -5.91 -16.20 8.17
C GLU A 381 -4.74 -15.64 9.00
N TYR A 382 -4.79 -14.35 9.38
CA TYR A 382 -3.82 -13.75 10.32
C TYR A 382 -3.76 -14.52 11.64
N ALA A 383 -4.92 -14.71 12.28
CA ALA A 383 -4.98 -15.39 13.57
C ALA A 383 -4.47 -16.83 13.48
N SER A 384 -4.79 -17.54 12.42
CA SER A 384 -4.35 -18.91 12.19
C SER A 384 -2.84 -18.98 11.99
N PHE A 385 -2.28 -18.07 11.19
CA PHE A 385 -0.83 -18.01 10.98
C PHE A 385 -0.08 -17.67 12.26
N LEU A 386 -0.51 -16.65 13.01
CA LEU A 386 0.11 -16.24 14.27
C LEU A 386 0.09 -17.37 15.32
N LYS A 387 -1.04 -18.08 15.45
CA LYS A 387 -1.13 -19.23 16.37
C LYS A 387 -0.16 -20.34 15.99
N ASN A 388 0.09 -20.56 14.71
CA ASN A 388 1.06 -21.52 14.22
C ASN A 388 2.50 -21.08 14.52
N GLN A 389 2.80 -19.77 14.42
CA GLN A 389 4.14 -19.23 14.71
C GLN A 389 4.47 -19.26 16.20
N ALA A 390 3.52 -18.91 17.08
CA ALA A 390 3.72 -18.94 18.53
C ALA A 390 4.09 -20.35 19.06
N ASN A 391 3.74 -21.40 18.34
CA ASN A 391 4.08 -22.78 18.68
C ASN A 391 5.46 -23.25 18.14
N GLN A 392 6.15 -22.39 17.36
CA GLN A 392 7.50 -22.67 16.86
C GLN A 392 8.56 -22.34 17.94
N PRO A 393 9.69 -23.04 17.95
CA PRO A 393 10.77 -22.68 18.87
C PRO A 393 11.26 -21.25 18.61
N PRO A 394 11.78 -20.56 19.65
CA PRO A 394 12.36 -19.23 19.46
C PRO A 394 13.45 -19.23 18.39
N LEU A 395 13.58 -18.14 17.67
CA LEU A 395 14.69 -17.92 16.73
C LEU A 395 16.01 -17.95 17.51
N GLU A 396 16.91 -18.86 17.16
CA GLU A 396 18.32 -18.73 17.51
C GLU A 396 18.94 -17.65 16.62
N ILE A 397 18.98 -16.41 17.13
CA ILE A 397 19.77 -15.36 16.49
C ILE A 397 21.22 -15.64 16.82
N SER A 398 22.06 -15.84 15.80
CA SER A 398 23.50 -16.00 16.02
C SER A 398 24.03 -14.75 16.74
N GLN A 399 24.71 -14.94 17.88
CA GLN A 399 25.23 -13.85 18.71
C GLN A 399 26.20 -12.92 17.97
N GLU A 400 26.75 -13.34 16.83
CA GLU A 400 27.60 -12.52 15.97
C GLU A 400 26.88 -11.29 15.36
N ALA A 401 25.54 -11.33 15.19
CA ALA A 401 24.79 -10.18 14.67
C ALA A 401 24.59 -9.08 15.74
N ILE A 402 24.49 -9.45 17.01
CA ILE A 402 24.26 -8.51 18.12
C ILE A 402 25.55 -7.83 18.57
N GLU A 403 26.72 -8.52 18.53
CA GLU A 403 28.00 -7.93 18.94
C GLU A 403 28.56 -6.93 17.94
N ASN A 404 28.24 -7.07 16.64
CA ASN A 404 28.69 -6.14 15.62
C ASN A 404 27.94 -4.81 15.65
N ASP A 405 26.73 -4.76 16.22
CA ASP A 405 25.93 -3.53 16.33
C ASP A 405 26.22 -2.73 17.62
N LYS A 406 26.68 -3.41 18.69
CA LYS A 406 27.03 -2.76 19.99
C LYS A 406 28.47 -2.22 20.03
N SER A 407 29.33 -2.59 19.08
CA SER A 407 30.74 -2.19 19.05
C SER A 407 31.02 -1.06 18.06
N ARG A 408 30.01 -0.45 17.52
CA ARG A 408 30.06 0.64 16.54
C ARG A 408 29.08 1.76 16.88
#